data_959e8bb8861943f3e85275fdfa75e4ed
#
_entry.id   959e8bb8861943f3e85275fdfa75e4ed
#
_cell.length_a   1.000
_cell.length_b   1.000
_cell.length_c   1.000
_cell.angle_alpha   90.00
_cell.angle_beta   90.00
_cell.angle_gamma   90.00
#
_symmetry.space_group_name_H-M   'P 1'
#
loop_
_entity.id
_entity.type
_entity.pdbx_description
1 polymer ?
#
loop_
_entity_poly.entity_id
_entity_poly.type
_entity_poly.pdbx_seq_one_letter_code
_entity_poly.pdbx_strand_id
1 'polypeptide(L)'
;MFWFYQGVATYLGQTLGVETHITQSQYDPLQDPMMLQDQIDIAFICGLPFVQLNRIIPGQLQALVAPVMQASRYQNRPVYFSDIIVKASRNFRFEDLAGKTFCYNDPGSNSGYNLVRYRLMQSQYPSSFFGKVMQSGSHQRSIELVVEGIADCAAIDSTVLEQQLRFQPELANHLRVIESIGPCPMPPIIISSRLANDSQKLQSILCQPNTELASNSMKQAQIRRYVSVQTEDYAPILRMYDDVIQAGYGILG
;
A
#
# COMPACT_ATOMS: atom_id res chain seq x y z
N MET A 1 -9.60 -0.99 -8.27
CA MET A 1 -9.14 -2.38 -7.99
C MET A 1 -10.16 -3.24 -7.24
N PHE A 2 -11.39 -2.78 -7.02
CA PHE A 2 -12.41 -3.54 -6.28
C PHE A 2 -12.68 -4.95 -6.86
N TRP A 3 -12.68 -5.08 -8.19
CA TRP A 3 -12.81 -6.36 -8.90
C TRP A 3 -11.81 -7.44 -8.44
N PHE A 4 -10.59 -7.04 -8.09
CA PHE A 4 -9.56 -7.96 -7.61
C PHE A 4 -9.91 -8.53 -6.22
N TYR A 5 -10.29 -7.66 -5.29
CA TYR A 5 -10.69 -8.08 -3.94
C TYR A 5 -11.95 -8.97 -3.98
N GLN A 6 -12.89 -8.64 -4.85
CA GLN A 6 -14.08 -9.46 -5.10
C GLN A 6 -13.73 -10.83 -5.68
N GLY A 7 -12.76 -10.88 -6.59
CA GLY A 7 -12.24 -12.15 -7.15
C GLY A 7 -11.64 -13.05 -6.08
N VAL A 8 -10.83 -12.48 -5.16
CA VAL A 8 -10.25 -13.24 -4.04
C VAL A 8 -11.32 -13.72 -3.07
N ALA A 9 -12.29 -12.86 -2.70
CA ALA A 9 -13.40 -13.24 -1.83
C ALA A 9 -14.25 -14.38 -2.43
N THR A 10 -14.60 -14.26 -3.70
CA THR A 10 -15.35 -15.31 -4.44
C THR A 10 -14.56 -16.63 -4.46
N TYR A 11 -13.26 -16.58 -4.75
CA TYR A 11 -12.40 -17.75 -4.75
C TYR A 11 -12.35 -18.44 -3.39
N LEU A 12 -12.17 -17.66 -2.31
CA LEU A 12 -12.18 -18.20 -0.95
C LEU A 12 -13.53 -18.83 -0.60
N GLY A 13 -14.64 -18.16 -0.91
CA GLY A 13 -15.98 -18.66 -0.65
C GLY A 13 -16.25 -20.00 -1.35
N GLN A 14 -15.91 -20.10 -2.63
CA GLN A 14 -16.07 -21.33 -3.42
C GLN A 14 -15.19 -22.48 -2.89
N THR A 15 -13.93 -22.18 -2.53
CA THR A 15 -12.98 -23.19 -2.08
C THR A 15 -13.30 -23.69 -0.67
N LEU A 16 -13.81 -22.83 0.18
CA LEU A 16 -14.16 -23.16 1.56
C LEU A 16 -15.60 -23.67 1.71
N GLY A 17 -16.45 -23.47 0.71
CA GLY A 17 -17.88 -23.80 0.78
C GLY A 17 -18.67 -22.88 1.71
N VAL A 18 -18.29 -21.60 1.80
CA VAL A 18 -18.92 -20.59 2.64
C VAL A 18 -19.37 -19.38 1.82
N GLU A 19 -20.40 -18.69 2.29
CA GLU A 19 -20.78 -17.39 1.74
C GLU A 19 -19.78 -16.32 2.15
N THR A 20 -19.39 -15.44 1.23
CA THR A 20 -18.47 -14.35 1.46
C THR A 20 -19.14 -13.01 1.17
N HIS A 21 -19.03 -12.07 2.10
CA HIS A 21 -19.47 -10.70 1.95
C HIS A 21 -18.27 -9.77 1.93
N ILE A 22 -18.16 -8.93 0.90
CA ILE A 22 -17.10 -7.95 0.81
C ILE A 22 -17.65 -6.56 1.13
N THR A 23 -17.01 -5.87 2.04
CA THR A 23 -17.34 -4.50 2.45
C THR A 23 -16.15 -3.60 2.21
N GLN A 24 -16.39 -2.42 1.64
CA GLN A 24 -15.41 -1.35 1.55
C GLN A 24 -15.71 -0.34 2.65
N SER A 25 -14.81 -0.26 3.63
CA SER A 25 -14.93 0.75 4.68
C SER A 25 -14.70 2.15 4.14
N GLN A 26 -15.44 3.12 4.68
CA GLN A 26 -15.24 4.56 4.48
C GLN A 26 -14.50 5.22 5.66
N TYR A 27 -14.21 4.45 6.70
CA TYR A 27 -13.49 4.92 7.89
C TYR A 27 -11.98 4.78 7.70
N ASP A 28 -11.22 5.61 8.41
CA ASP A 28 -9.83 5.34 8.71
C ASP A 28 -9.75 3.96 9.39
N PRO A 29 -8.88 3.05 8.94
CA PRO A 29 -8.76 1.72 9.55
C PRO A 29 -8.55 1.73 11.07
N LEU A 30 -7.90 2.77 11.61
CA LEU A 30 -7.66 2.92 13.05
C LEU A 30 -8.92 3.33 13.84
N GLN A 31 -9.97 3.75 13.14
CA GLN A 31 -11.25 4.19 13.71
C GLN A 31 -12.42 3.34 13.21
N ASP A 32 -12.16 2.33 12.37
CA ASP A 32 -13.21 1.48 11.81
C ASP A 32 -13.81 0.59 12.91
N PRO A 33 -15.11 0.76 13.23
CA PRO A 33 -15.77 -0.05 14.26
C PRO A 33 -15.72 -1.55 13.96
N MET A 34 -15.79 -1.96 12.69
CA MET A 34 -15.75 -3.37 12.32
C MET A 34 -14.37 -3.99 12.59
N MET A 35 -13.29 -3.21 12.39
CA MET A 35 -11.93 -3.64 12.73
C MET A 35 -11.73 -3.71 14.25
N LEU A 36 -12.12 -2.64 14.95
CA LEU A 36 -11.90 -2.50 16.39
C LEU A 36 -12.73 -3.49 17.21
N GLN A 37 -13.90 -3.89 16.72
CA GLN A 37 -14.82 -4.83 17.39
C GLN A 37 -14.69 -6.27 16.89
N ASP A 38 -13.62 -6.58 16.12
CA ASP A 38 -13.35 -7.91 15.57
C ASP A 38 -14.50 -8.49 14.73
N GLN A 39 -15.13 -7.66 13.91
CA GLN A 39 -16.24 -8.05 13.02
C GLN A 39 -15.79 -8.40 11.60
N ILE A 40 -14.49 -8.29 11.31
CA ILE A 40 -13.88 -8.60 10.01
C ILE A 40 -13.10 -9.91 10.15
N ASP A 41 -13.40 -10.88 9.28
CA ASP A 41 -12.68 -12.15 9.24
C ASP A 41 -11.35 -12.03 8.49
N ILE A 42 -11.37 -11.36 7.34
CA ILE A 42 -10.21 -11.16 6.44
C ILE A 42 -10.23 -9.71 5.95
N ALA A 43 -9.06 -9.05 5.92
CA ALA A 43 -8.96 -7.71 5.35
C ALA A 43 -7.74 -7.56 4.44
N PHE A 44 -7.88 -6.67 3.45
CA PHE A 44 -6.80 -6.13 2.63
C PHE A 44 -6.47 -4.75 3.17
N ILE A 45 -5.30 -4.58 3.74
CA ILE A 45 -4.94 -3.36 4.45
C ILE A 45 -3.50 -2.93 4.14
N CYS A 46 -3.26 -1.61 4.14
CA CYS A 46 -1.91 -1.10 4.04
C CYS A 46 -1.07 -1.50 5.28
N GLY A 47 0.25 -1.70 5.08
CA GLY A 47 1.14 -2.15 6.15
C GLY A 47 1.20 -1.20 7.37
N LEU A 48 1.11 0.13 7.15
CA LEU A 48 1.16 1.08 8.27
C LEU A 48 -0.08 1.01 9.18
N PRO A 49 -1.32 1.10 8.67
CA PRO A 49 -2.50 0.89 9.52
C PRO A 49 -2.50 -0.49 10.19
N PHE A 50 -2.05 -1.54 9.51
CA PHE A 50 -1.96 -2.87 10.12
C PHE A 50 -1.08 -2.89 11.37
N VAL A 51 0.14 -2.34 11.30
CA VAL A 51 1.03 -2.33 12.48
C VAL A 51 0.55 -1.40 13.59
N GLN A 52 -0.15 -0.32 13.22
CA GLN A 52 -0.77 0.59 14.21
C GLN A 52 -1.97 -0.07 14.90
N LEU A 53 -2.83 -0.79 14.16
CA LEU A 53 -3.92 -1.57 14.74
C LEU A 53 -3.40 -2.62 15.73
N ASN A 54 -2.31 -3.31 15.42
CA ASN A 54 -1.71 -4.28 16.35
C ASN A 54 -1.22 -3.64 17.66
N ARG A 55 -0.97 -2.33 17.71
CA ARG A 55 -0.73 -1.60 18.97
C ARG A 55 -2.03 -1.30 19.72
N ILE A 56 -3.12 -0.99 19.00
CA ILE A 56 -4.42 -0.62 19.61
C ILE A 56 -5.18 -1.85 20.09
N ILE A 57 -5.16 -2.93 19.29
CA ILE A 57 -5.86 -4.19 19.55
C ILE A 57 -4.88 -5.37 19.47
N PRO A 58 -3.96 -5.51 20.45
CA PRO A 58 -2.90 -6.52 20.40
C PRO A 58 -3.44 -7.93 20.28
N GLY A 59 -2.87 -8.71 19.36
CA GLY A 59 -3.20 -10.12 19.16
C GLY A 59 -4.52 -10.40 18.45
N GLN A 60 -5.30 -9.38 18.07
CA GLN A 60 -6.57 -9.56 17.36
C GLN A 60 -6.37 -9.82 15.86
N LEU A 61 -5.32 -9.28 15.25
CA LEU A 61 -5.05 -9.37 13.81
C LEU A 61 -3.72 -10.05 13.53
N GLN A 62 -3.69 -10.89 12.49
CA GLN A 62 -2.49 -11.58 12.04
C GLN A 62 -2.27 -11.37 10.54
N ALA A 63 -1.02 -11.15 10.14
CA ALA A 63 -0.66 -11.21 8.72
C ALA A 63 -0.74 -12.65 8.23
N LEU A 64 -1.33 -12.85 7.06
CA LEU A 64 -1.55 -14.17 6.49
C LEU A 64 -0.65 -14.43 5.29
N VAL A 65 -0.86 -13.68 4.23
CA VAL A 65 -0.08 -13.76 2.98
C VAL A 65 0.13 -12.37 2.40
N ALA A 66 1.18 -12.25 1.58
CA ALA A 66 1.40 -11.05 0.77
C ALA A 66 1.68 -11.41 -0.69
N PRO A 67 1.27 -10.58 -1.66
CA PRO A 67 1.55 -10.81 -3.06
C PRO A 67 3.01 -10.55 -3.41
N VAL A 68 3.56 -11.39 -4.28
CA VAL A 68 4.81 -11.18 -5.00
C VAL A 68 4.45 -10.74 -6.41
N MET A 69 4.89 -9.55 -6.79
CA MET A 69 4.57 -8.97 -8.09
C MET A 69 5.40 -9.59 -9.22
N GLN A 70 4.91 -9.49 -10.47
CA GLN A 70 5.59 -10.09 -11.63
C GLN A 70 6.83 -9.33 -12.08
N ALA A 71 6.82 -7.99 -11.96
CA ALA A 71 7.90 -7.16 -12.46
C ALA A 71 9.24 -7.44 -11.76
N SER A 72 10.34 -7.40 -12.54
CA SER A 72 11.68 -7.78 -12.06
C SER A 72 12.20 -6.88 -10.94
N ARG A 73 11.75 -5.62 -10.87
CA ARG A 73 12.17 -4.68 -9.81
C ARG A 73 11.85 -5.19 -8.39
N TYR A 74 10.83 -6.03 -8.23
CA TYR A 74 10.46 -6.62 -6.94
C TYR A 74 11.32 -7.83 -6.56
N GLN A 75 12.23 -8.29 -7.44
CA GLN A 75 13.20 -9.35 -7.16
C GLN A 75 12.58 -10.64 -6.61
N ASN A 76 11.37 -10.97 -7.07
CA ASN A 76 10.61 -12.14 -6.63
C ASN A 76 10.34 -12.19 -5.10
N ARG A 77 10.26 -11.02 -4.44
CA ARG A 77 9.97 -10.84 -3.01
C ARG A 77 8.62 -10.13 -2.82
N PRO A 78 7.96 -10.30 -1.66
CA PRO A 78 6.74 -9.59 -1.31
C PRO A 78 7.06 -8.16 -0.83
N VAL A 79 7.52 -7.33 -1.75
CA VAL A 79 7.94 -5.95 -1.47
C VAL A 79 7.37 -4.99 -2.49
N TYR A 80 7.29 -3.72 -2.13
CA TYR A 80 6.91 -2.62 -3.00
C TYR A 80 7.76 -1.37 -2.72
N PHE A 81 7.53 -0.32 -3.49
CA PHE A 81 8.24 0.95 -3.37
C PHE A 81 7.24 2.10 -3.33
N SER A 82 7.67 3.23 -2.78
CA SER A 82 7.03 4.51 -2.99
C SER A 82 7.75 5.23 -4.12
N ASP A 83 7.09 5.35 -5.27
CA ASP A 83 7.63 6.03 -6.44
C ASP A 83 7.28 7.52 -6.38
N ILE A 84 8.30 8.37 -6.34
CA ILE A 84 8.14 9.81 -6.41
C ILE A 84 8.00 10.20 -7.87
N ILE A 85 6.82 10.68 -8.23
CA ILE A 85 6.49 11.09 -9.59
C ILE A 85 6.47 12.62 -9.75
N VAL A 86 6.87 13.07 -10.92
CA VAL A 86 6.76 14.44 -11.38
C VAL A 86 6.26 14.47 -12.82
N LYS A 87 5.83 15.64 -13.31
CA LYS A 87 5.48 15.81 -14.73
C LYS A 87 6.71 15.55 -15.61
N ALA A 88 6.56 14.80 -16.70
CA ALA A 88 7.66 14.37 -17.58
C ALA A 88 8.48 15.56 -18.14
N SER A 89 7.82 16.71 -18.36
CA SER A 89 8.48 17.95 -18.82
C SER A 89 9.37 18.62 -17.77
N ARG A 90 9.32 18.19 -16.51
CA ARG A 90 10.13 18.75 -15.40
C ARG A 90 11.39 17.91 -15.21
N ASN A 91 12.57 18.52 -15.31
CA ASN A 91 13.84 17.82 -15.05
C ASN A 91 14.23 17.93 -13.56
N PHE A 92 13.32 17.56 -12.65
CA PHE A 92 13.57 17.58 -11.22
C PHE A 92 14.31 16.31 -10.76
N ARG A 93 15.19 16.49 -9.78
CA ARG A 93 15.66 15.47 -8.83
C ARG A 93 14.92 15.69 -7.51
N PHE A 94 15.11 14.82 -6.53
CA PHE A 94 14.40 14.94 -5.25
C PHE A 94 14.68 16.28 -4.55
N GLU A 95 15.91 16.77 -4.59
CA GLU A 95 16.32 18.02 -3.98
C GLU A 95 15.58 19.25 -4.57
N ASP A 96 15.24 19.19 -5.85
CA ASP A 96 14.53 20.26 -6.54
C ASP A 96 13.06 20.38 -6.12
N LEU A 97 12.58 19.44 -5.30
CA LEU A 97 11.23 19.46 -4.76
C LEU A 97 11.08 20.40 -3.55
N ALA A 98 12.18 20.98 -3.06
CA ALA A 98 12.14 21.99 -2.00
C ALA A 98 11.23 23.17 -2.40
N GLY A 99 10.29 23.52 -1.52
CA GLY A 99 9.33 24.59 -1.76
C GLY A 99 8.23 24.29 -2.79
N LYS A 100 8.18 23.07 -3.36
CA LYS A 100 7.17 22.64 -4.34
C LYS A 100 5.88 22.13 -3.67
N THR A 101 4.85 21.94 -4.49
CA THR A 101 3.58 21.35 -4.04
C THR A 101 3.68 19.83 -4.09
N PHE A 102 3.66 19.22 -2.92
CA PHE A 102 3.61 17.75 -2.74
C PHE A 102 2.17 17.27 -2.55
N CYS A 103 1.79 16.21 -3.24
CA CYS A 103 0.50 15.57 -3.12
C CYS A 103 0.62 14.14 -2.59
N TYR A 104 -0.25 13.76 -1.66
CA TYR A 104 -0.33 12.41 -1.10
C TYR A 104 -1.78 11.92 -1.05
N ASN A 105 -1.96 10.61 -1.02
CA ASN A 105 -3.31 10.02 -1.01
C ASN A 105 -3.98 10.11 0.37
N ASP A 106 -3.29 9.69 1.43
CA ASP A 106 -3.85 9.57 2.78
C ASP A 106 -2.76 9.68 3.86
N PRO A 107 -3.01 10.32 5.03
CA PRO A 107 -2.05 10.42 6.12
C PRO A 107 -1.62 9.05 6.70
N GLY A 108 -2.52 8.04 6.67
CA GLY A 108 -2.23 6.67 7.09
C GLY A 108 -1.51 5.84 6.02
N SER A 109 -1.23 6.40 4.83
CA SER A 109 -0.53 5.68 3.77
C SER A 109 0.96 5.53 4.07
N ASN A 110 1.45 4.29 4.00
CA ASN A 110 2.88 4.06 4.11
C ASN A 110 3.64 4.61 2.89
N SER A 111 3.22 4.26 1.66
CA SER A 111 3.87 4.73 0.43
C SER A 111 3.63 6.21 0.16
N GLY A 112 2.40 6.69 0.30
CA GLY A 112 2.03 8.05 -0.08
C GLY A 112 2.52 9.11 0.89
N TYR A 113 2.77 8.76 2.15
CA TYR A 113 3.08 9.75 3.18
C TYR A 113 4.23 9.35 4.12
N ASN A 114 4.16 8.18 4.76
CA ASN A 114 5.11 7.78 5.79
C ASN A 114 6.54 7.65 5.26
N LEU A 115 6.73 6.98 4.11
CA LEU A 115 8.03 6.80 3.49
C LEU A 115 8.67 8.12 3.04
N VAL A 116 7.86 9.10 2.64
CA VAL A 116 8.36 10.43 2.29
C VAL A 116 8.88 11.16 3.52
N ARG A 117 8.15 11.12 4.65
CA ARG A 117 8.62 11.67 5.93
C ARG A 117 9.94 11.05 6.35
N TYR A 118 10.02 9.71 6.28
CA TYR A 118 11.23 8.97 6.62
C TYR A 118 12.41 9.33 5.71
N ARG A 119 12.16 9.50 4.41
CA ARG A 119 13.17 9.94 3.43
C ARG A 119 13.71 11.34 3.74
N LEU A 120 12.82 12.29 4.08
CA LEU A 120 13.22 13.64 4.48
C LEU A 120 14.07 13.62 5.74
N MET A 121 13.63 12.88 6.77
CA MET A 121 14.36 12.72 8.02
C MET A 121 15.76 12.14 7.79
N GLN A 122 15.88 11.03 7.04
CA GLN A 122 17.17 10.40 6.75
C GLN A 122 18.15 11.32 6.02
N SER A 123 17.64 12.21 5.19
CA SER A 123 18.46 13.19 4.45
C SER A 123 18.64 14.51 5.18
N GLN A 124 18.13 14.61 6.42
CA GLN A 124 18.19 15.82 7.22
C GLN A 124 17.54 17.05 6.55
N TYR A 125 16.59 16.85 5.65
CA TYR A 125 15.74 17.91 5.14
C TYR A 125 14.71 18.29 6.21
N PRO A 126 14.29 19.57 6.30
CA PRO A 126 13.28 19.97 7.30
C PRO A 126 11.92 19.35 6.99
N SER A 127 11.06 19.18 7.99
CA SER A 127 9.67 18.76 7.79
C SER A 127 8.87 19.70 6.89
N SER A 128 9.28 20.98 6.84
CA SER A 128 8.77 22.04 5.94
C SER A 128 9.46 22.06 4.56
N PHE A 129 10.04 20.93 4.12
CA PHE A 129 10.74 20.83 2.84
C PHE A 129 9.86 21.22 1.65
N PHE A 130 8.61 20.80 1.65
CA PHE A 130 7.64 21.18 0.63
C PHE A 130 7.00 22.54 0.99
N GLY A 131 6.76 23.37 -0.02
CA GLY A 131 6.11 24.66 0.18
C GLY A 131 4.60 24.56 0.37
N LYS A 132 3.99 23.49 -0.18
CA LYS A 132 2.58 23.15 0.01
C LYS A 132 2.42 21.63 0.04
N VAL A 133 1.61 21.18 0.97
CA VAL A 133 1.27 19.75 1.08
C VAL A 133 -0.25 19.59 0.94
N MET A 134 -0.72 18.65 0.11
CA MET A 134 -2.14 18.47 -0.15
C MET A 134 -2.54 17.00 -0.21
N GLN A 135 -3.67 16.68 0.40
CA GLN A 135 -4.26 15.36 0.35
C GLN A 135 -5.18 15.22 -0.87
N SER A 136 -5.05 14.11 -1.61
CA SER A 136 -5.86 13.82 -2.80
C SER A 136 -6.98 12.80 -2.55
N GLY A 137 -6.86 11.96 -1.52
CA GLY A 137 -7.78 10.87 -1.20
C GLY A 137 -7.45 9.54 -1.89
N SER A 138 -6.66 9.53 -2.98
CA SER A 138 -6.24 8.28 -3.65
C SER A 138 -4.97 8.46 -4.47
N HIS A 139 -4.21 7.37 -4.70
CA HIS A 139 -3.04 7.39 -5.58
C HIS A 139 -3.40 7.79 -7.02
N GLN A 140 -4.56 7.33 -7.54
CA GLN A 140 -5.03 7.71 -8.86
C GLN A 140 -5.24 9.23 -8.96
N ARG A 141 -5.90 9.81 -7.94
CA ARG A 141 -6.10 11.26 -7.92
C ARG A 141 -4.79 12.03 -7.77
N SER A 142 -3.83 11.50 -7.00
CA SER A 142 -2.48 12.09 -6.91
C SER A 142 -1.78 12.12 -8.28
N ILE A 143 -1.89 11.03 -9.05
CA ILE A 143 -1.33 10.94 -10.41
C ILE A 143 -1.96 12.01 -11.32
N GLU A 144 -3.28 12.12 -11.33
CA GLU A 144 -4.01 13.12 -12.11
C GLU A 144 -3.57 14.54 -11.77
N LEU A 145 -3.46 14.89 -10.48
CA LEU A 145 -3.06 16.22 -10.03
C LEU A 145 -1.62 16.59 -10.49
N VAL A 146 -0.73 15.61 -10.58
CA VAL A 146 0.62 15.83 -11.14
C VAL A 146 0.55 16.02 -12.65
N VAL A 147 -0.23 15.24 -13.38
CA VAL A 147 -0.43 15.38 -14.83
C VAL A 147 -1.04 16.74 -15.17
N GLU A 148 -2.05 17.16 -14.43
CA GLU A 148 -2.71 18.47 -14.57
C GLU A 148 -1.78 19.64 -14.21
N GLY A 149 -0.70 19.38 -13.43
CA GLY A 149 0.22 20.40 -12.94
C GLY A 149 -0.30 21.20 -11.74
N ILE A 150 -1.33 20.67 -11.06
CA ILE A 150 -1.86 21.21 -9.79
C ILE A 150 -0.91 20.86 -8.63
N ALA A 151 -0.30 19.67 -8.67
CA ALA A 151 0.80 19.28 -7.81
C ALA A 151 2.09 19.18 -8.64
N ASP A 152 3.23 19.53 -8.05
CA ASP A 152 4.54 19.39 -8.68
C ASP A 152 5.06 17.95 -8.58
N CYS A 153 4.73 17.25 -7.49
CA CYS A 153 5.14 15.87 -7.24
C CYS A 153 4.12 15.12 -6.37
N ALA A 154 4.19 13.80 -6.44
CA ALA A 154 3.42 12.90 -5.57
C ALA A 154 4.22 11.64 -5.26
N ALA A 155 3.85 10.97 -4.16
CA ALA A 155 4.37 9.66 -3.77
C ALA A 155 3.30 8.59 -4.03
N ILE A 156 3.62 7.63 -4.90
CA ILE A 156 2.67 6.64 -5.38
C ILE A 156 3.17 5.23 -5.03
N ASP A 157 2.26 4.39 -4.56
CA ASP A 157 2.55 2.95 -4.47
C ASP A 157 2.95 2.42 -5.85
N SER A 158 4.11 1.79 -5.93
CA SER A 158 4.67 1.32 -7.20
C SER A 158 3.75 0.34 -7.94
N THR A 159 2.98 -0.47 -7.19
CA THR A 159 2.04 -1.42 -7.79
C THR A 159 0.83 -0.71 -8.39
N VAL A 160 0.39 0.38 -7.75
CA VAL A 160 -0.69 1.23 -8.28
C VAL A 160 -0.21 2.00 -9.51
N LEU A 161 1.01 2.55 -9.47
CA LEU A 161 1.58 3.26 -10.62
C LEU A 161 1.72 2.34 -11.83
N GLU A 162 2.29 1.15 -11.66
CA GLU A 162 2.42 0.16 -12.72
C GLU A 162 1.06 -0.26 -13.30
N GLN A 163 0.06 -0.42 -12.43
CA GLN A 163 -1.29 -0.75 -12.86
C GLN A 163 -1.93 0.39 -13.67
N GLN A 164 -1.76 1.65 -13.26
CA GLN A 164 -2.26 2.82 -13.99
C GLN A 164 -1.56 2.94 -15.36
N LEU A 165 -0.23 2.81 -15.41
CA LEU A 165 0.54 2.84 -16.67
C LEU A 165 0.16 1.69 -17.62
N ARG A 166 -0.30 0.57 -17.10
CA ARG A 166 -0.78 -0.55 -17.93
C ARG A 166 -2.16 -0.29 -18.52
N PHE A 167 -3.08 0.32 -17.75
CA PHE A 167 -4.42 0.64 -18.23
C PHE A 167 -4.45 1.91 -19.10
N GLN A 168 -3.55 2.83 -18.84
CA GLN A 168 -3.43 4.11 -19.52
C GLN A 168 -1.96 4.33 -19.92
N PRO A 169 -1.45 3.63 -20.96
CA PRO A 169 -0.03 3.70 -21.34
C PRO A 169 0.46 5.11 -21.70
N GLU A 170 -0.46 5.98 -22.15
CA GLU A 170 -0.17 7.38 -22.45
C GLU A 170 0.32 8.17 -21.23
N LEU A 171 0.00 7.75 -20.01
CA LEU A 171 0.53 8.38 -18.80
C LEU A 171 2.07 8.37 -18.75
N ALA A 172 2.72 7.39 -19.37
CA ALA A 172 4.18 7.33 -19.45
C ALA A 172 4.79 8.52 -20.19
N ASN A 173 4.03 9.20 -21.07
CA ASN A 173 4.46 10.41 -21.76
C ASN A 173 4.32 11.67 -20.91
N HIS A 174 3.53 11.60 -19.83
CA HIS A 174 3.20 12.75 -18.99
C HIS A 174 3.89 12.73 -17.63
N LEU A 175 4.37 11.57 -17.19
CA LEU A 175 4.96 11.34 -15.88
C LEU A 175 6.38 10.77 -15.96
N ARG A 176 7.15 11.07 -14.93
CA ARG A 176 8.48 10.49 -14.70
C ARG A 176 8.65 10.15 -13.24
N VAL A 177 9.13 8.95 -12.94
CA VAL A 177 9.62 8.58 -11.61
C VAL A 177 11.02 9.14 -11.45
N ILE A 178 11.25 9.90 -10.38
CA ILE A 178 12.54 10.52 -10.09
C ILE A 178 13.29 9.79 -8.97
N GLU A 179 12.57 9.12 -8.08
CA GLU A 179 13.14 8.31 -7.00
C GLU A 179 12.14 7.20 -6.63
N SER A 180 12.64 6.03 -6.20
CA SER A 180 11.85 4.94 -5.62
C SER A 180 12.34 4.69 -4.20
N ILE A 181 11.50 5.00 -3.21
CA ILE A 181 11.84 4.82 -1.79
C ILE A 181 11.39 3.42 -1.36
N GLY A 182 12.29 2.66 -0.76
CA GLY A 182 12.04 1.28 -0.33
C GLY A 182 13.25 0.38 -0.60
N PRO A 183 13.09 -0.96 -0.64
CA PRO A 183 11.81 -1.70 -0.61
C PRO A 183 11.14 -1.73 0.78
N CYS A 184 9.82 -1.81 0.76
CA CYS A 184 9.00 -2.04 1.96
C CYS A 184 8.22 -3.33 1.84
N PRO A 185 7.83 -3.98 2.96
CA PRO A 185 6.96 -5.14 2.96
C PRO A 185 5.63 -4.83 2.24
N MET A 186 5.24 -5.71 1.31
CA MET A 186 4.00 -5.58 0.56
C MET A 186 2.79 -5.59 1.50
N PRO A 187 1.75 -4.76 1.26
CA PRO A 187 0.52 -4.81 2.03
C PRO A 187 -0.02 -6.23 2.17
N PRO A 188 -0.32 -6.70 3.40
CA PRO A 188 -0.77 -8.07 3.63
C PRO A 188 -2.26 -8.25 3.37
N ILE A 189 -2.65 -9.50 3.13
CA ILE A 189 -3.96 -9.99 3.53
C ILE A 189 -3.83 -10.39 4.98
N ILE A 190 -4.69 -9.85 5.84
CA ILE A 190 -4.72 -10.14 7.27
C ILE A 190 -5.97 -10.91 7.64
N ILE A 191 -5.90 -11.64 8.75
CA ILE A 191 -7.03 -12.35 9.34
C ILE A 191 -7.25 -11.95 10.78
N SER A 192 -8.50 -12.07 11.23
CA SER A 192 -8.84 -12.05 12.66
C SER A 192 -8.21 -13.26 13.37
N SER A 193 -7.78 -13.09 14.61
CA SER A 193 -7.29 -14.18 15.45
C SER A 193 -8.36 -15.25 15.70
N ARG A 194 -9.66 -14.97 15.51
CA ARG A 194 -10.74 -15.96 15.51
C ARG A 194 -10.52 -17.08 14.50
N LEU A 195 -9.83 -16.78 13.38
CA LEU A 195 -9.47 -17.72 12.31
C LEU A 195 -8.05 -18.29 12.45
N ALA A 196 -7.38 -18.11 13.59
CA ALA A 196 -6.00 -18.56 13.79
C ALA A 196 -5.83 -20.08 13.54
N ASN A 197 -6.81 -20.88 13.92
CA ASN A 197 -6.81 -22.33 13.68
C ASN A 197 -6.91 -22.70 12.19
N ASP A 198 -7.49 -21.82 11.37
CA ASP A 198 -7.65 -22.01 9.93
C ASP A 198 -6.53 -21.35 9.12
N SER A 199 -5.60 -20.65 9.76
CA SER A 199 -4.55 -19.85 9.12
C SER A 199 -3.73 -20.64 8.10
N GLN A 200 -3.27 -21.84 8.47
CA GLN A 200 -2.51 -22.71 7.56
C GLN A 200 -3.32 -23.15 6.33
N LYS A 201 -4.61 -23.47 6.52
CA LYS A 201 -5.52 -23.82 5.43
C LYS A 201 -5.72 -22.62 4.49
N LEU A 202 -5.99 -21.45 5.03
CA LEU A 202 -6.16 -20.20 4.26
C LEU A 202 -4.88 -19.83 3.51
N GLN A 203 -3.70 -19.94 4.15
CA GLN A 203 -2.41 -19.73 3.48
C GLN A 203 -2.22 -20.70 2.32
N SER A 204 -2.50 -21.99 2.51
CA SER A 204 -2.37 -22.99 1.47
C SER A 204 -3.27 -22.68 0.27
N ILE A 205 -4.53 -22.32 0.50
CA ILE A 205 -5.49 -21.93 -0.54
C ILE A 205 -4.98 -20.73 -1.34
N LEU A 206 -4.52 -19.67 -0.67
CA LEU A 206 -4.07 -18.45 -1.33
C LEU A 206 -2.71 -18.61 -2.02
N CYS A 207 -1.78 -19.36 -1.42
CA CYS A 207 -0.44 -19.57 -2.00
C CYS A 207 -0.43 -20.58 -3.16
N GLN A 208 -1.41 -21.48 -3.23
CA GLN A 208 -1.54 -22.51 -4.26
C GLN A 208 -2.93 -22.48 -4.92
N PRO A 209 -3.28 -21.36 -5.60
CA PRO A 209 -4.59 -21.24 -6.22
C PRO A 209 -4.75 -22.29 -7.32
N ASN A 210 -5.85 -23.02 -7.27
CA ASN A 210 -6.13 -24.17 -8.14
C ASN A 210 -7.32 -23.94 -9.09
N THR A 211 -7.81 -22.71 -9.18
CA THR A 211 -8.93 -22.36 -10.05
C THR A 211 -8.51 -21.35 -11.11
N GLU A 212 -9.19 -21.38 -12.26
CA GLU A 212 -8.99 -20.43 -13.34
C GLU A 212 -9.35 -19.00 -12.88
N LEU A 213 -10.39 -18.84 -12.06
CA LEU A 213 -10.81 -17.55 -11.50
C LEU A 213 -9.67 -16.89 -10.71
N ALA A 214 -9.07 -17.62 -9.78
CA ALA A 214 -7.96 -17.11 -8.97
C ALA A 214 -6.74 -16.77 -9.84
N SER A 215 -6.38 -17.65 -10.77
CA SER A 215 -5.25 -17.44 -11.68
C SER A 215 -5.44 -16.22 -12.58
N ASN A 216 -6.65 -16.00 -13.11
CA ASN A 216 -6.98 -14.85 -13.93
C ASN A 216 -6.95 -13.54 -13.13
N SER A 217 -7.50 -13.52 -11.92
CA SER A 217 -7.46 -12.36 -11.02
C SER A 217 -6.02 -11.96 -10.69
N MET A 218 -5.17 -12.94 -10.35
CA MET A 218 -3.75 -12.70 -10.07
C MET A 218 -3.01 -12.17 -11.31
N LYS A 219 -3.22 -12.78 -12.49
CA LYS A 219 -2.60 -12.36 -13.74
C LYS A 219 -2.99 -10.93 -14.11
N GLN A 220 -4.25 -10.58 -13.95
CA GLN A 220 -4.75 -9.23 -14.22
C GLN A 220 -4.17 -8.20 -13.23
N ALA A 221 -3.97 -8.58 -11.96
CA ALA A 221 -3.33 -7.75 -10.94
C ALA A 221 -1.80 -7.78 -10.99
N GLN A 222 -1.18 -8.47 -11.98
CA GLN A 222 0.28 -8.66 -12.09
C GLN A 222 0.91 -9.32 -10.87
N ILE A 223 0.16 -10.16 -10.18
CA ILE A 223 0.64 -10.97 -9.07
C ILE A 223 1.20 -12.28 -9.65
N ARG A 224 2.44 -12.62 -9.27
CA ARG A 224 3.09 -13.88 -9.63
C ARG A 224 2.60 -15.03 -8.76
N ARG A 225 2.54 -14.79 -7.45
CA ARG A 225 2.08 -15.73 -6.42
C ARG A 225 1.82 -14.97 -5.11
N TYR A 226 1.16 -15.62 -4.18
CA TYR A 226 1.18 -15.23 -2.78
C TYR A 226 2.27 -16.03 -2.04
N VAL A 227 2.77 -15.45 -0.95
CA VAL A 227 3.68 -16.09 0.00
C VAL A 227 3.17 -15.86 1.41
N SER A 228 3.38 -16.83 2.30
CA SER A 228 3.12 -16.64 3.73
C SER A 228 4.01 -15.52 4.28
N VAL A 229 3.42 -14.68 5.13
CA VAL A 229 4.11 -13.63 5.87
C VAL A 229 3.70 -13.68 7.32
N GLN A 230 4.55 -13.13 8.19
CA GLN A 230 4.30 -13.02 9.62
C GLN A 230 4.06 -11.56 9.99
N THR A 231 3.38 -11.33 11.11
CA THR A 231 3.14 -9.98 11.64
C THR A 231 4.45 -9.23 11.87
N GLU A 232 5.50 -9.93 12.29
CA GLU A 232 6.84 -9.43 12.56
C GLU A 232 7.56 -8.89 11.32
N ASP A 233 7.22 -9.38 10.12
CA ASP A 233 7.77 -8.89 8.84
C ASP A 233 7.45 -7.41 8.61
N TYR A 234 6.41 -6.91 9.26
CA TYR A 234 5.95 -5.51 9.17
C TYR A 234 6.55 -4.58 10.24
N ALA A 235 7.31 -5.12 11.19
CA ALA A 235 7.99 -4.33 12.21
C ALA A 235 8.87 -3.18 11.67
N PRO A 236 9.54 -3.31 10.49
CA PRO A 236 10.26 -2.17 9.90
C PRO A 236 9.39 -0.95 9.61
N ILE A 237 8.13 -1.14 9.19
CA ILE A 237 7.20 -0.03 8.92
C ILE A 237 6.89 0.73 10.20
N LEU A 238 6.68 -0.02 11.29
CA LEU A 238 6.39 0.58 12.58
C LEU A 238 7.59 1.38 13.11
N ARG A 239 8.82 0.82 13.00
CA ARG A 239 10.04 1.53 13.39
C ARG A 239 10.21 2.83 12.60
N MET A 240 10.05 2.79 11.27
CA MET A 240 10.12 4.00 10.43
C MET A 240 9.09 5.06 10.85
N TYR A 241 7.87 4.62 11.18
CA TYR A 241 6.82 5.52 11.67
C TYR A 241 7.21 6.16 13.01
N ASP A 242 7.71 5.38 13.97
CA ASP A 242 8.13 5.88 15.28
C ASP A 242 9.29 6.85 15.17
N ASP A 243 10.29 6.52 14.35
CA ASP A 243 11.46 7.36 14.10
C ASP A 243 11.04 8.74 13.58
N VAL A 244 10.14 8.81 12.60
CA VAL A 244 9.68 10.09 12.05
C VAL A 244 8.85 10.91 13.06
N ILE A 245 8.06 10.25 13.92
CA ILE A 245 7.32 10.93 14.98
C ILE A 245 8.28 11.50 16.03
N GLN A 246 9.26 10.70 16.50
CA GLN A 246 10.24 11.12 17.51
C GLN A 246 11.14 12.24 17.00
N ALA A 247 11.49 12.23 15.72
CA ALA A 247 12.33 13.25 15.09
C ALA A 247 11.56 14.53 14.69
N GLY A 248 10.25 14.63 14.98
CA GLY A 248 9.45 15.83 14.69
C GLY A 248 8.92 15.91 13.24
N TYR A 249 8.96 14.79 12.50
CA TYR A 249 8.40 14.72 11.13
C TYR A 249 6.96 14.18 11.11
N GLY A 250 6.22 14.33 12.19
CA GLY A 250 4.84 13.84 12.29
C GLY A 250 3.90 14.42 11.23
N ILE A 251 4.13 15.66 10.85
CA ILE A 251 3.38 16.39 9.81
C ILE A 251 4.37 17.01 8.84
N LEU A 252 4.04 16.98 7.54
CA LEU A 252 4.77 17.68 6.48
C LEU A 252 4.14 19.05 6.23
N GLY A 253 4.97 20.09 6.10
CA GLY A 253 4.54 21.48 5.83
C GLY A 253 4.74 22.42 6.99
#